data_d2b15188333368de0196652bcf95e298
#
_entry.id   d2b15188333368de0196652bcf95e298
#
_cell.length_a   1.000
_cell.length_b   1.000
_cell.length_c   1.000
_cell.angle_alpha   90.00
_cell.angle_beta   90.00
_cell.angle_gamma   90.00
#
_symmetry.space_group_name_H-M   'P 1'
#
loop_
_entity.id
_entity.type
_entity.pdbx_description
1 polymer ?
#
loop_
_entity_poly.entity_id
_entity_poly.type
_entity_poly.pdbx_seq_one_letter_code
_entity_poly.pdbx_strand_id
1 'polypeptide(L)'
;MILKDKKVNSDPLTETGTPDVCQKFNWNHHSPSQAAYPDGNFAYRYWFTPQDVRRQFEGNANMAAGVAINNAIQFRLAEKIWKLNPSTKKLSPYDHTPLEHDVAIQKVQEEFARYKPVNEKDVLKFNWYRETIPSTISQLEKACELLGVKNQVIAENVLSLSDPRLLLPIIGRSDLEYQLKDFSSLGSHIAKPPFGLLEIKTSHDRPSRMKKDGTYSFVNAKVPTTPSRQHLLQVAFYKKCKPDHFISLVYVVKDDFKIFDKNNCGDLQDENLENYYEQLVTIFRRRERLMLRYAEQTDKDKIIKELVQDLDPQFDHNFCWSIGSLFVNDAKKLWNC
;
A
#
# COMPACT_ATOMS: atom_id res chain seq x y z
N MET A 1 28.33 -11.89 -14.90
CA MET A 1 28.63 -10.57 -14.32
C MET A 1 27.38 -10.15 -13.57
N ILE A 2 27.37 -10.18 -12.34
CA ILE A 2 27.57 -9.30 -11.25
C ILE A 2 26.63 -9.69 -10.11
N LEU A 3 27.12 -10.46 -9.18
CA LEU A 3 26.62 -10.48 -7.81
C LEU A 3 27.75 -10.01 -6.86
N LYS A 4 28.62 -9.08 -7.33
CA LYS A 4 29.62 -8.43 -6.47
C LYS A 4 29.22 -6.98 -6.25
N ASP A 5 29.19 -6.62 -4.97
CA ASP A 5 29.23 -5.27 -4.43
C ASP A 5 27.99 -4.39 -4.61
N LYS A 6 26.81 -4.86 -4.14
CA LYS A 6 25.92 -3.89 -3.52
C LYS A 6 25.75 -4.29 -2.05
N LYS A 7 26.32 -3.50 -1.15
CA LYS A 7 25.90 -3.46 0.25
C LYS A 7 24.37 -3.45 0.20
N VAL A 8 23.75 -4.56 0.61
CA VAL A 8 22.33 -4.57 0.89
C VAL A 8 22.14 -3.43 1.88
N ASN A 9 21.51 -2.34 1.46
CA ASN A 9 21.05 -1.36 2.40
C ASN A 9 20.08 -2.14 3.28
N SER A 10 20.58 -2.52 4.49
CA SER A 10 19.73 -3.09 5.51
C SER A 10 18.54 -2.14 5.61
N ASP A 11 17.33 -2.66 5.36
CA ASP A 11 16.13 -1.87 5.60
C ASP A 11 16.22 -1.44 7.07
N PRO A 12 16.17 -0.12 7.36
CA PRO A 12 16.28 0.37 8.73
C PRO A 12 15.24 -0.18 9.68
N LEU A 13 14.30 -0.97 9.17
CA LEU A 13 13.22 -1.60 9.91
C LEU A 13 13.53 -3.03 10.37
N THR A 14 14.63 -3.64 9.93
CA THR A 14 15.02 -4.97 10.38
C THR A 14 16.13 -4.84 11.43
N GLU A 15 15.81 -5.08 12.69
CA GLU A 15 16.78 -5.11 13.79
C GLU A 15 17.71 -6.35 13.74
N THR A 16 17.27 -7.41 13.08
CA THR A 16 18.03 -8.66 12.87
C THR A 16 18.52 -8.72 11.43
N GLY A 17 19.74 -9.15 11.23
CA GLY A 17 20.33 -9.29 9.88
C GLY A 17 19.43 -10.15 8.97
N THR A 18 19.28 -9.70 7.73
CA THR A 18 18.54 -10.47 6.71
C THR A 18 19.27 -11.78 6.42
N PRO A 19 18.60 -12.95 6.44
CA PRO A 19 19.24 -14.22 6.09
C PRO A 19 19.91 -14.20 4.71
N ASP A 20 21.05 -14.87 4.54
CA ASP A 20 21.83 -14.84 3.30
C ASP A 20 21.02 -15.23 2.07
N VAL A 21 20.15 -16.23 2.19
CA VAL A 21 19.27 -16.63 1.11
C VAL A 21 18.33 -15.50 0.68
N CYS A 22 17.82 -14.72 1.62
CA CYS A 22 16.96 -13.59 1.34
C CYS A 22 17.72 -12.44 0.68
N GLN A 23 18.99 -12.22 1.10
CA GLN A 23 19.86 -11.23 0.47
C GLN A 23 20.11 -11.54 -1.02
N LYS A 24 20.28 -12.83 -1.35
CA LYS A 24 20.44 -13.29 -2.72
C LYS A 24 19.28 -12.86 -3.64
N PHE A 25 18.06 -12.83 -3.09
CA PHE A 25 16.87 -12.42 -3.82
C PHE A 25 16.49 -10.93 -3.60
N ASN A 26 17.35 -10.12 -2.97
CA ASN A 26 17.06 -8.72 -2.61
C ASN A 26 15.76 -8.56 -1.81
N TRP A 27 15.47 -9.51 -0.94
CA TRP A 27 14.23 -9.55 -0.19
C TRP A 27 14.50 -9.56 1.31
N ASN A 28 14.06 -8.52 2.03
CA ASN A 28 14.38 -8.30 3.43
C ASN A 28 13.14 -8.20 4.34
N HIS A 29 11.95 -8.14 3.79
CA HIS A 29 10.70 -8.14 4.54
C HIS A 29 9.52 -8.53 3.65
N HIS A 30 8.44 -8.96 4.27
CA HIS A 30 7.13 -9.10 3.64
C HIS A 30 6.35 -7.81 3.75
N SER A 31 5.64 -7.40 2.70
CA SER A 31 4.67 -6.31 2.75
C SER A 31 3.25 -6.84 2.57
N PRO A 32 2.31 -6.52 3.48
CA PRO A 32 0.93 -7.01 3.37
C PRO A 32 0.25 -6.66 2.06
N SER A 33 0.52 -5.47 1.50
CA SER A 33 -0.01 -5.06 0.20
C SER A 33 0.47 -5.93 -0.97
N GLN A 34 1.63 -6.59 -0.83
CA GLN A 34 2.18 -7.48 -1.84
C GLN A 34 1.56 -8.88 -1.81
N ALA A 35 0.79 -9.23 -0.78
CA ALA A 35 0.14 -10.53 -0.68
C ALA A 35 -0.85 -10.80 -1.82
N ALA A 36 -1.40 -9.74 -2.41
CA ALA A 36 -2.32 -9.85 -3.55
C ALA A 36 -1.65 -10.22 -4.88
N TYR A 37 -0.32 -10.12 -4.99
CA TYR A 37 0.36 -10.49 -6.22
C TYR A 37 0.34 -12.01 -6.39
N PRO A 38 0.06 -12.54 -7.59
CA PRO A 38 0.39 -13.92 -7.93
C PRO A 38 1.88 -14.17 -7.72
N ASP A 39 2.25 -15.37 -7.27
CA ASP A 39 3.63 -15.64 -6.86
C ASP A 39 4.64 -15.46 -8.01
N GLY A 40 4.27 -15.83 -9.25
CA GLY A 40 5.10 -15.59 -10.43
C GLY A 40 5.35 -14.10 -10.66
N ASN A 41 4.30 -13.30 -10.60
CA ASN A 41 4.39 -11.85 -10.76
C ASN A 41 5.21 -11.21 -9.64
N PHE A 42 5.06 -11.71 -8.41
CA PHE A 42 5.84 -11.29 -7.26
C PHE A 42 7.33 -11.59 -7.45
N ALA A 43 7.67 -12.85 -7.81
CA ALA A 43 9.04 -13.28 -8.02
C ALA A 43 9.73 -12.46 -9.12
N TYR A 44 9.05 -12.30 -10.27
CA TYR A 44 9.59 -11.47 -11.34
C TYR A 44 9.88 -10.04 -10.88
N ARG A 45 8.91 -9.40 -10.24
CA ARG A 45 9.00 -7.99 -9.86
C ARG A 45 10.03 -7.76 -8.74
N TYR A 46 10.04 -8.59 -7.72
CA TYR A 46 10.82 -8.32 -6.50
C TYR A 46 12.13 -9.10 -6.43
N TRP A 47 12.20 -10.30 -7.00
CA TRP A 47 13.42 -11.10 -6.96
C TRP A 47 14.31 -10.87 -8.18
N PHE A 48 13.73 -10.72 -9.36
CA PHE A 48 14.51 -10.68 -10.61
C PHE A 48 14.68 -9.29 -11.19
N THR A 49 13.71 -8.39 -11.02
CA THR A 49 13.86 -7.03 -11.53
C THR A 49 14.79 -6.22 -10.64
N PRO A 50 15.88 -5.65 -11.19
CA PRO A 50 16.81 -4.83 -10.45
C PRO A 50 16.12 -3.65 -9.74
N GLN A 51 16.61 -3.28 -8.56
CA GLN A 51 15.96 -2.24 -7.75
C GLN A 51 15.97 -0.85 -8.42
N ASP A 52 17.03 -0.54 -9.16
CA ASP A 52 17.15 0.68 -9.94
C ASP A 52 16.12 0.75 -11.07
N VAL A 53 15.85 -0.38 -11.74
CA VAL A 53 14.76 -0.49 -12.73
C VAL A 53 13.40 -0.33 -12.06
N ARG A 54 13.19 -0.96 -10.91
CA ARG A 54 11.93 -0.81 -10.14
C ARG A 54 11.69 0.63 -9.68
N ARG A 55 12.75 1.37 -9.34
CA ARG A 55 12.67 2.76 -8.91
C ARG A 55 12.40 3.75 -10.05
N GLN A 56 12.60 3.35 -11.29
CA GLN A 56 12.25 4.17 -12.46
C GLN A 56 10.75 4.21 -12.72
N PHE A 57 10.01 3.41 -11.98
CA PHE A 57 8.57 3.39 -12.08
C PHE A 57 7.97 4.64 -11.43
N GLU A 58 7.45 5.53 -12.25
CA GLU A 58 6.86 6.81 -11.82
C GLU A 58 5.37 6.72 -11.43
N GLY A 59 4.78 5.53 -11.52
CA GLY A 59 3.35 5.34 -11.24
C GLY A 59 2.46 5.71 -12.44
N ASN A 60 1.21 5.91 -12.17
CA ASN A 60 0.22 6.43 -13.11
C ASN A 60 -0.65 7.49 -12.41
N ALA A 61 -1.47 8.22 -13.16
CA ALA A 61 -2.30 9.30 -12.61
C ALA A 61 -3.20 8.83 -11.44
N ASN A 62 -3.71 7.58 -11.47
CA ASN A 62 -4.51 7.04 -10.37
C ASN A 62 -3.68 6.95 -9.07
N MET A 63 -2.44 6.44 -9.16
CA MET A 63 -1.56 6.32 -8.00
C MET A 63 -1.15 7.69 -7.48
N ALA A 64 -0.79 8.60 -8.39
CA ALA A 64 -0.41 9.96 -8.01
C ALA A 64 -1.58 10.70 -7.32
N ALA A 65 -2.81 10.55 -7.82
CA ALA A 65 -4.00 11.13 -7.20
C ALA A 65 -4.29 10.52 -5.83
N GLY A 66 -4.17 9.19 -5.70
CA GLY A 66 -4.32 8.50 -4.40
C GLY A 66 -3.32 9.00 -3.36
N VAL A 67 -2.05 9.15 -3.75
CA VAL A 67 -0.99 9.70 -2.89
C VAL A 67 -1.31 11.15 -2.50
N ALA A 68 -1.75 11.98 -3.45
CA ALA A 68 -2.09 13.38 -3.17
C ALA A 68 -3.25 13.48 -2.16
N ILE A 69 -4.30 12.68 -2.32
CA ILE A 69 -5.44 12.66 -1.40
C ILE A 69 -5.01 12.20 0.00
N ASN A 70 -4.21 11.14 0.07
CA ASN A 70 -3.69 10.63 1.35
C ASN A 70 -2.79 11.67 2.05
N ASN A 71 -1.87 12.29 1.31
CA ASN A 71 -1.02 13.36 1.82
C ASN A 71 -1.83 14.56 2.34
N ALA A 72 -2.94 14.94 1.67
CA ALA A 72 -3.78 16.05 2.13
C ALA A 72 -4.35 15.77 3.52
N ILE A 73 -4.89 14.58 3.76
CA ILE A 73 -5.41 14.19 5.07
C ILE A 73 -4.31 14.10 6.12
N GLN A 74 -3.14 13.61 5.76
CA GLN A 74 -1.98 13.60 6.65
C GLN A 74 -1.58 15.05 7.04
N PHE A 75 -1.50 15.96 6.07
CA PHE A 75 -1.18 17.37 6.35
C PHE A 75 -2.26 18.07 7.19
N ARG A 76 -3.52 17.67 7.04
CA ARG A 76 -4.66 18.24 7.77
C ARG A 76 -4.75 17.77 9.21
N LEU A 77 -4.47 16.49 9.47
CA LEU A 77 -4.85 15.87 10.73
C LEU A 77 -3.65 15.40 11.56
N ALA A 78 -2.53 15.03 10.92
CA ALA A 78 -1.43 14.44 11.65
C ALA A 78 -0.65 15.45 12.50
N GLU A 79 -0.35 15.06 13.71
CA GLU A 79 0.60 15.74 14.60
C GLU A 79 2.01 15.19 14.44
N LYS A 80 2.12 13.96 13.93
CA LYS A 80 3.39 13.31 13.59
C LYS A 80 3.27 12.55 12.28
N ILE A 81 4.32 12.61 11.46
CA ILE A 81 4.40 11.90 10.19
C ILE A 81 5.69 11.08 10.16
N TRP A 82 5.60 9.78 9.90
CA TRP A 82 6.78 8.94 9.71
C TRP A 82 7.42 9.17 8.36
N LYS A 83 8.68 9.52 8.34
CA LYS A 83 9.46 9.78 7.12
C LYS A 83 10.85 9.17 7.21
N LEU A 84 11.40 8.81 6.06
CA LEU A 84 12.80 8.40 5.96
C LEU A 84 13.71 9.62 6.16
N ASN A 85 14.52 9.58 7.21
CA ASN A 85 15.53 10.60 7.43
C ASN A 85 16.61 10.47 6.34
N PRO A 86 16.84 11.50 5.50
CA PRO A 86 17.79 11.41 4.40
C PRO A 86 19.24 11.23 4.86
N SER A 87 19.59 11.72 6.03
CA SER A 87 20.94 11.64 6.59
C SER A 87 21.23 10.31 7.26
N THR A 88 20.31 9.84 8.12
CA THR A 88 20.49 8.60 8.89
C THR A 88 19.99 7.37 8.15
N LYS A 89 19.22 7.55 7.08
CA LYS A 89 18.49 6.48 6.37
C LYS A 89 17.55 5.65 7.27
N LYS A 90 17.15 6.21 8.41
CA LYS A 90 16.21 5.59 9.35
C LYS A 90 14.84 6.22 9.21
N LEU A 91 13.80 5.40 9.36
CA LEU A 91 12.43 5.89 9.50
C LEU A 91 12.23 6.38 10.94
N SER A 92 11.67 7.57 11.07
CA SER A 92 11.34 8.16 12.36
C SER A 92 10.15 9.08 12.25
N PRO A 93 9.37 9.25 13.33
CA PRO A 93 8.31 10.22 13.36
C PRO A 93 8.89 11.64 13.46
N TYR A 94 8.34 12.55 12.68
CA TYR A 94 8.61 13.97 12.74
C TYR A 94 7.37 14.71 13.22
N ASP A 95 7.55 15.67 14.10
CA ASP A 95 6.47 16.55 14.51
C ASP A 95 5.94 17.35 13.32
N HIS A 96 4.65 17.45 13.24
CA HIS A 96 3.94 18.16 12.18
C HIS A 96 2.84 19.01 12.78
N THR A 97 2.68 20.22 12.27
CA THR A 97 1.57 21.09 12.63
C THR A 97 0.47 20.92 11.59
N PRO A 98 -0.74 20.47 11.99
CA PRO A 98 -1.86 20.36 11.07
C PRO A 98 -2.11 21.67 10.29
N LEU A 99 -2.29 21.53 8.97
CA LEU A 99 -2.52 22.66 8.08
C LEU A 99 -4.02 22.97 7.97
N GLU A 100 -4.36 24.20 7.61
CA GLU A 100 -5.73 24.55 7.23
C GLU A 100 -6.14 23.86 5.93
N HIS A 101 -7.45 23.65 5.74
CA HIS A 101 -8.02 22.89 4.62
C HIS A 101 -7.48 23.36 3.26
N ASP A 102 -7.64 24.65 2.95
CA ASP A 102 -7.24 25.20 1.67
C ASP A 102 -5.73 25.13 1.43
N VAL A 103 -4.94 25.30 2.49
CA VAL A 103 -3.48 25.20 2.43
C VAL A 103 -3.04 23.78 2.11
N ALA A 104 -3.67 22.78 2.73
CA ALA A 104 -3.38 21.37 2.47
C ALA A 104 -3.76 20.99 1.03
N ILE A 105 -4.93 21.43 0.55
CA ILE A 105 -5.37 21.20 -0.83
C ILE A 105 -4.41 21.85 -1.83
N GLN A 106 -4.07 23.12 -1.65
CA GLN A 106 -3.12 23.80 -2.52
C GLN A 106 -1.79 23.05 -2.60
N LYS A 107 -1.24 22.67 -1.45
CA LYS A 107 0.03 21.95 -1.37
C LYS A 107 0.02 20.64 -2.17
N VAL A 108 -1.01 19.82 -2.01
CA VAL A 108 -1.09 18.54 -2.73
C VAL A 108 -1.41 18.70 -4.20
N GLN A 109 -2.14 19.75 -4.59
CA GLN A 109 -2.35 20.09 -5.99
C GLN A 109 -1.04 20.52 -6.67
N GLU A 110 -0.17 21.27 -5.98
CA GLU A 110 1.16 21.62 -6.47
C GLU A 110 2.07 20.36 -6.58
N GLU A 111 2.00 19.44 -5.63
CA GLU A 111 2.70 18.16 -5.70
C GLU A 111 2.18 17.30 -6.86
N PHE A 112 0.87 17.18 -7.00
CA PHE A 112 0.23 16.42 -8.08
C PHE A 112 0.56 17.02 -9.46
N ALA A 113 0.65 18.34 -9.59
CA ALA A 113 1.00 19.01 -10.85
C ALA A 113 2.41 18.67 -11.37
N ARG A 114 3.30 18.15 -10.50
CA ARG A 114 4.65 17.70 -10.88
C ARG A 114 4.64 16.30 -11.51
N TYR A 115 3.53 15.57 -11.39
CA TYR A 115 3.40 14.26 -12.01
C TYR A 115 3.45 14.38 -13.54
N LYS A 116 4.19 13.46 -14.18
CA LYS A 116 4.31 13.42 -15.64
C LYS A 116 3.52 12.24 -16.18
N PRO A 117 2.42 12.48 -16.89
CA PRO A 117 1.63 11.41 -17.50
C PRO A 117 2.46 10.56 -18.48
N VAL A 118 2.28 9.25 -18.45
CA VAL A 118 3.08 8.28 -19.24
C VAL A 118 2.53 8.01 -20.64
N ASN A 119 1.26 8.34 -20.89
CA ASN A 119 0.60 8.18 -22.21
C ASN A 119 -0.66 9.06 -22.30
N GLU A 120 -1.29 9.12 -23.47
CA GLU A 120 -2.48 9.94 -23.71
C GLU A 120 -3.65 9.66 -22.74
N LYS A 121 -3.92 8.38 -22.46
CA LYS A 121 -4.98 7.99 -21.52
C LYS A 121 -4.67 8.47 -20.10
N ASP A 122 -3.42 8.50 -19.74
CA ASP A 122 -2.96 8.99 -18.44
C ASP A 122 -3.02 10.52 -18.36
N VAL A 123 -2.77 11.23 -19.48
CA VAL A 123 -3.01 12.69 -19.59
C VAL A 123 -4.47 13.04 -19.33
N LEU A 124 -5.39 12.28 -19.91
CA LEU A 124 -6.84 12.50 -19.68
C LEU A 124 -7.20 12.34 -18.21
N LYS A 125 -6.67 11.28 -17.57
CA LYS A 125 -6.88 11.04 -16.13
C LYS A 125 -6.25 12.12 -15.27
N PHE A 126 -5.03 12.54 -15.59
CA PHE A 126 -4.32 13.58 -14.87
C PHE A 126 -5.13 14.88 -14.85
N ASN A 127 -5.60 15.33 -16.00
CA ASN A 127 -6.41 16.55 -16.11
C ASN A 127 -7.71 16.43 -15.29
N TRP A 128 -8.42 15.32 -15.41
CA TRP A 128 -9.65 15.06 -14.66
C TRP A 128 -9.43 14.99 -13.15
N TYR A 129 -8.38 14.31 -12.69
CA TYR A 129 -8.12 14.17 -11.27
C TYR A 129 -7.66 15.47 -10.63
N ARG A 130 -6.97 16.33 -11.36
CA ARG A 130 -6.64 17.68 -10.91
C ARG A 130 -7.86 18.46 -10.47
N GLU A 131 -8.98 18.29 -11.16
CA GLU A 131 -10.27 18.93 -10.83
C GLU A 131 -11.01 18.23 -9.68
N THR A 132 -10.88 16.91 -9.56
CA THR A 132 -11.68 16.10 -8.63
C THR A 132 -10.99 15.79 -7.29
N ILE A 133 -9.68 15.96 -7.17
CA ILE A 133 -8.94 15.77 -5.93
C ILE A 133 -9.53 16.58 -4.76
N PRO A 134 -9.86 17.89 -4.89
CA PRO A 134 -10.42 18.64 -3.78
C PRO A 134 -11.73 18.07 -3.24
N SER A 135 -12.64 17.66 -4.10
CA SER A 135 -13.92 17.06 -3.67
C SER A 135 -13.70 15.71 -2.98
N THR A 136 -12.76 14.90 -3.48
CA THR A 136 -12.39 13.62 -2.83
C THR A 136 -11.79 13.83 -1.45
N ILE A 137 -10.94 14.84 -1.28
CA ILE A 137 -10.38 15.22 0.02
C ILE A 137 -11.51 15.61 0.99
N SER A 138 -12.46 16.44 0.55
CA SER A 138 -13.60 16.83 1.37
C SER A 138 -14.46 15.66 1.83
N GLN A 139 -14.65 14.63 0.98
CA GLN A 139 -15.35 13.41 1.38
C GLN A 139 -14.54 12.61 2.40
N LEU A 140 -13.23 12.54 2.24
CA LEU A 140 -12.37 11.83 3.18
C LEU A 140 -12.30 12.54 4.54
N GLU A 141 -12.29 13.87 4.58
CA GLU A 141 -12.39 14.64 5.83
C GLU A 141 -13.69 14.33 6.58
N LYS A 142 -14.84 14.30 5.89
CA LYS A 142 -16.11 13.89 6.49
C LYS A 142 -16.05 12.48 7.08
N ALA A 143 -15.42 11.55 6.37
CA ALA A 143 -15.23 10.20 6.90
C ALA A 143 -14.36 10.19 8.17
N CYS A 144 -13.27 10.96 8.20
CA CYS A 144 -12.41 11.12 9.36
C CYS A 144 -13.16 11.78 10.54
N GLU A 145 -14.01 12.76 10.29
CA GLU A 145 -14.85 13.39 11.31
C GLU A 145 -15.84 12.40 11.92
N LEU A 146 -16.51 11.57 11.10
CA LEU A 146 -17.42 10.53 11.59
C LEU A 146 -16.69 9.46 12.41
N LEU A 147 -15.44 9.15 12.09
CA LEU A 147 -14.60 8.24 12.87
C LEU A 147 -13.99 8.90 14.13
N GLY A 148 -14.17 10.20 14.31
CA GLY A 148 -13.60 10.92 15.46
C GLY A 148 -12.07 11.07 15.39
N VAL A 149 -11.47 11.07 14.22
CA VAL A 149 -10.02 11.26 14.02
C VAL A 149 -9.63 12.70 14.35
N LYS A 150 -9.17 12.96 15.58
CA LYS A 150 -8.90 14.36 16.03
C LYS A 150 -7.65 14.56 16.88
N ASN A 151 -7.23 13.55 17.66
CA ASN A 151 -6.17 13.72 18.65
C ASN A 151 -5.07 12.69 18.45
N GLN A 152 -3.83 13.10 18.74
CA GLN A 152 -2.64 12.24 18.65
C GLN A 152 -2.56 11.48 17.32
N VAL A 153 -2.88 12.18 16.23
CA VAL A 153 -2.88 11.56 14.90
C VAL A 153 -1.45 11.39 14.41
N ILE A 154 -1.09 10.17 14.10
CA ILE A 154 0.20 9.78 13.53
C ILE A 154 -0.03 9.21 12.12
N ALA A 155 0.59 9.82 11.12
CA ALA A 155 0.49 9.36 9.74
C ALA A 155 1.68 8.46 9.36
N GLU A 156 1.45 7.54 8.41
CA GLU A 156 2.45 6.61 7.87
C GLU A 156 3.12 5.78 8.98
N ASN A 157 2.38 5.47 10.06
CA ASN A 157 2.94 4.74 11.19
C ASN A 157 3.43 3.36 10.74
N VAL A 158 4.71 3.09 11.03
CA VAL A 158 5.36 1.84 10.64
C VAL A 158 5.03 0.75 11.63
N LEU A 159 4.47 -0.32 11.13
CA LEU A 159 4.14 -1.53 11.87
C LEU A 159 5.08 -2.65 11.44
N SER A 160 5.68 -3.34 12.40
CA SER A 160 6.57 -4.48 12.15
C SER A 160 6.21 -5.64 13.07
N LEU A 161 6.19 -6.84 12.52
CA LEU A 161 5.89 -8.06 13.25
C LEU A 161 6.79 -9.21 12.78
N SER A 162 7.46 -9.84 13.71
CA SER A 162 8.17 -11.10 13.47
C SER A 162 7.26 -12.26 13.84
N ASP A 163 6.89 -13.06 12.85
CA ASP A 163 6.13 -14.30 13.06
C ASP A 163 7.13 -15.47 13.06
N PRO A 164 7.13 -16.35 14.07
CA PRO A 164 8.10 -17.44 14.17
C PRO A 164 8.01 -18.47 13.03
N ARG A 165 6.98 -18.42 12.23
CA ARG A 165 6.76 -19.27 11.05
C ARG A 165 7.42 -18.73 9.79
N LEU A 166 7.92 -17.48 9.83
CA LEU A 166 8.50 -16.76 8.70
C LEU A 166 10.00 -16.48 8.95
N LEU A 167 10.77 -16.48 7.88
CA LEU A 167 12.19 -16.09 7.90
C LEU A 167 12.37 -14.57 7.98
N LEU A 168 11.43 -13.84 7.37
CA LEU A 168 11.47 -12.40 7.26
C LEU A 168 10.32 -11.75 8.07
N PRO A 169 10.56 -10.56 8.66
CA PRO A 169 9.50 -9.82 9.30
C PRO A 169 8.44 -9.37 8.30
N ILE A 170 7.23 -9.18 8.78
CA ILE A 170 6.17 -8.49 8.03
C ILE A 170 6.25 -7.02 8.42
N ILE A 171 6.34 -6.13 7.42
CA ILE A 171 6.41 -4.69 7.62
C ILE A 171 5.34 -4.01 6.77
N GLY A 172 4.59 -3.12 7.38
CA GLY A 172 3.56 -2.34 6.72
C GLY A 172 3.48 -0.93 7.31
N ARG A 173 2.64 -0.10 6.71
CA ARG A 173 2.35 1.25 7.20
C ARG A 173 0.85 1.43 7.22
N SER A 174 0.35 1.95 8.32
CA SER A 174 -1.03 2.42 8.38
C SER A 174 -1.11 3.87 7.92
N ASP A 175 -2.17 4.23 7.21
CA ASP A 175 -2.33 5.61 6.76
C ASP A 175 -2.44 6.57 7.94
N LEU A 176 -3.29 6.25 8.93
CA LEU A 176 -3.41 7.01 10.17
C LEU A 176 -3.54 6.09 11.40
N GLU A 177 -2.85 6.43 12.49
CA GLU A 177 -3.12 5.98 13.85
C GLU A 177 -3.62 7.20 14.65
N TYR A 178 -4.67 7.05 15.45
CA TYR A 178 -5.29 8.17 16.15
C TYR A 178 -5.91 7.73 17.47
N GLN A 179 -6.07 8.70 18.39
CA GLN A 179 -6.80 8.49 19.63
C GLN A 179 -8.29 8.74 19.40
N LEU A 180 -9.14 7.76 19.73
CA LEU A 180 -10.59 7.91 19.66
C LEU A 180 -11.07 8.95 20.71
N LYS A 181 -11.91 9.89 20.28
CA LYS A 181 -12.58 10.81 21.17
C LYS A 181 -13.75 10.12 21.87
N ASP A 182 -13.94 10.42 23.14
CA ASP A 182 -15.09 10.09 23.97
C ASP A 182 -15.37 8.60 24.21
N PHE A 183 -14.64 8.06 25.18
CA PHE A 183 -15.02 6.84 25.88
C PHE A 183 -15.70 7.13 27.23
N SER A 184 -16.12 8.35 27.48
CA SER A 184 -16.92 8.69 28.67
C SER A 184 -18.23 7.89 28.80
N SER A 185 -18.73 7.36 27.67
CA SER A 185 -19.93 6.51 27.63
C SER A 185 -19.67 5.02 27.90
N LEU A 186 -18.44 4.54 27.93
CA LEU A 186 -18.09 3.12 28.10
C LEU A 186 -17.72 2.73 29.54
N GLY A 187 -17.95 3.62 30.51
CA GLY A 187 -17.71 3.36 31.92
C GLY A 187 -16.26 3.61 32.38
N SER A 188 -16.13 4.01 33.61
CA SER A 188 -14.90 4.47 34.28
C SER A 188 -13.78 3.42 34.47
N HIS A 189 -13.86 2.27 33.81
CA HIS A 189 -12.92 1.16 33.97
C HIS A 189 -11.85 1.05 32.88
N ILE A 190 -11.87 1.88 31.84
CA ILE A 190 -10.87 1.83 30.77
C ILE A 190 -9.72 2.79 31.13
N ALA A 191 -8.60 2.23 31.56
CA ALA A 191 -7.43 2.98 32.04
C ALA A 191 -6.68 3.78 30.97
N LYS A 192 -6.96 3.57 29.66
CA LYS A 192 -6.39 4.32 28.53
C LYS A 192 -7.45 4.53 27.46
N PRO A 193 -7.50 5.71 26.81
CA PRO A 193 -8.37 5.91 25.66
C PRO A 193 -7.96 4.96 24.55
N PRO A 194 -8.90 4.28 23.89
CA PRO A 194 -8.60 3.38 22.80
C PRO A 194 -8.10 4.15 21.59
N PHE A 195 -7.20 3.52 20.86
CA PHE A 195 -6.67 4.02 19.60
C PHE A 195 -7.39 3.37 18.43
N GLY A 196 -7.43 4.09 17.31
CA GLY A 196 -7.87 3.57 16.02
C GLY A 196 -6.72 3.51 15.02
N LEU A 197 -6.82 2.57 14.10
CA LEU A 197 -6.02 2.50 12.88
C LEU A 197 -6.95 2.66 11.68
N LEU A 198 -6.61 3.58 10.80
CA LEU A 198 -7.34 3.84 9.58
C LEU A 198 -6.49 3.48 8.35
N GLU A 199 -7.09 2.71 7.45
CA GLU A 199 -6.59 2.46 6.11
C GLU A 199 -7.50 3.12 5.09
N ILE A 200 -6.93 3.90 4.18
CA ILE A 200 -7.65 4.70 3.19
C ILE A 200 -7.47 4.09 1.81
N LYS A 201 -8.56 3.92 1.09
CA LYS A 201 -8.57 3.42 -0.29
C LYS A 201 -9.33 4.39 -1.19
N THR A 202 -8.61 4.98 -2.13
CA THR A 202 -9.18 5.87 -3.12
C THR A 202 -9.55 5.14 -4.40
N SER A 203 -10.65 5.51 -5.00
CA SER A 203 -11.02 5.08 -6.35
C SER A 203 -11.36 6.29 -7.20
N HIS A 204 -10.97 6.24 -8.46
CA HIS A 204 -11.07 7.38 -9.36
C HIS A 204 -11.90 7.04 -10.58
N ASP A 205 -12.59 8.05 -11.11
CA ASP A 205 -13.33 7.96 -12.35
C ASP A 205 -12.45 7.47 -13.51
N ARG A 206 -13.06 6.80 -14.46
CA ARG A 206 -12.36 6.23 -15.62
C ARG A 206 -12.83 6.89 -16.90
N PRO A 207 -11.91 7.29 -17.82
CA PRO A 207 -12.32 7.75 -19.13
C PRO A 207 -13.08 6.63 -19.85
N SER A 208 -14.21 6.98 -20.41
CA SER A 208 -15.12 6.12 -21.17
C SER A 208 -14.81 6.22 -22.67
N ARG A 209 -15.84 6.40 -23.48
CA ARG A 209 -15.70 6.55 -24.92
C ARG A 209 -15.41 7.99 -25.30
N MET A 210 -14.65 8.19 -26.34
CA MET A 210 -14.53 9.47 -27.01
C MET A 210 -15.88 9.82 -27.66
N LYS A 211 -16.37 11.01 -27.38
CA LYS A 211 -17.58 11.55 -28.01
C LYS A 211 -17.29 12.02 -29.44
N LYS A 212 -18.35 12.30 -30.21
CA LYS A 212 -18.24 12.79 -31.60
C LYS A 212 -17.48 14.13 -31.71
N ASP A 213 -17.50 14.94 -30.66
CA ASP A 213 -16.79 16.21 -30.55
C ASP A 213 -15.32 16.10 -30.13
N GLY A 214 -14.78 14.87 -30.01
CA GLY A 214 -13.42 14.61 -29.58
C GLY A 214 -13.20 14.67 -28.06
N THR A 215 -14.22 14.98 -27.26
CA THR A 215 -14.13 14.97 -25.80
C THR A 215 -14.36 13.57 -25.22
N TYR A 216 -13.85 13.31 -24.02
CA TYR A 216 -14.07 12.06 -23.28
C TYR A 216 -15.14 12.27 -22.21
N SER A 217 -16.03 11.30 -22.06
CA SER A 217 -16.84 11.18 -20.85
C SER A 217 -16.11 10.33 -19.82
N PHE A 218 -16.44 10.54 -18.55
CA PHE A 218 -15.91 9.74 -17.45
C PHE A 218 -17.03 8.92 -16.83
N VAL A 219 -16.69 7.68 -16.46
CA VAL A 219 -17.56 6.82 -15.65
C VAL A 219 -17.20 7.03 -14.20
N ASN A 220 -18.16 7.45 -13.41
CA ASN A 220 -17.97 7.70 -11.99
C ASN A 220 -17.51 6.42 -11.28
N ALA A 221 -16.48 6.56 -10.47
CA ALA A 221 -16.11 5.53 -9.52
C ALA A 221 -17.22 5.37 -8.47
N LYS A 222 -17.35 4.17 -7.95
CA LYS A 222 -18.28 3.86 -6.87
C LYS A 222 -17.53 3.26 -5.70
N VAL A 223 -17.99 3.56 -4.49
CA VAL A 223 -17.53 2.87 -3.29
C VAL A 223 -17.98 1.41 -3.34
N PRO A 224 -17.15 0.46 -2.92
CA PRO A 224 -17.52 -0.95 -2.93
C PRO A 224 -18.59 -1.27 -1.87
N THR A 225 -19.37 -2.31 -2.11
CA THR A 225 -20.35 -2.80 -1.14
C THR A 225 -19.69 -3.57 0.01
N THR A 226 -18.56 -4.21 -0.26
CA THR A 226 -17.74 -4.98 0.69
C THR A 226 -16.27 -4.70 0.50
N PRO A 227 -15.42 -4.81 1.54
CA PRO A 227 -13.99 -4.69 1.40
C PRO A 227 -13.39 -5.74 0.45
N SER A 228 -12.34 -5.39 -0.27
CA SER A 228 -11.61 -6.40 -1.04
C SER A 228 -10.76 -7.27 -0.13
N ARG A 229 -10.59 -8.55 -0.49
CA ARG A 229 -9.74 -9.50 0.24
C ARG A 229 -8.31 -8.96 0.46
N GLN A 230 -7.76 -8.28 -0.54
CA GLN A 230 -6.42 -7.68 -0.45
C GLN A 230 -6.32 -6.68 0.71
N HIS A 231 -7.33 -5.83 0.85
CA HIS A 231 -7.34 -4.83 1.92
C HIS A 231 -7.62 -5.47 3.28
N LEU A 232 -8.43 -6.54 3.33
CA LEU A 232 -8.65 -7.34 4.55
C LEU A 232 -7.35 -8.00 5.04
N LEU A 233 -6.54 -8.57 4.14
CA LEU A 233 -5.22 -9.10 4.50
C LEU A 233 -4.30 -8.02 5.09
N GLN A 234 -4.35 -6.80 4.57
CA GLN A 234 -3.56 -5.67 5.06
C GLN A 234 -3.99 -5.24 6.46
N VAL A 235 -5.28 -5.03 6.69
CA VAL A 235 -5.78 -4.60 7.99
C VAL A 235 -5.73 -5.71 9.05
N ALA A 236 -5.77 -6.97 8.64
CA ALA A 236 -5.53 -8.12 9.52
C ALA A 236 -4.11 -8.10 10.13
N PHE A 237 -3.11 -7.75 9.32
CA PHE A 237 -1.75 -7.51 9.82
C PHE A 237 -1.72 -6.34 10.82
N TYR A 238 -2.44 -5.24 10.56
CA TYR A 238 -2.50 -4.11 11.50
C TYR A 238 -3.12 -4.53 12.83
N LYS A 239 -4.22 -5.29 12.79
CA LYS A 239 -4.85 -5.82 14.01
C LYS A 239 -3.90 -6.73 14.79
N LYS A 240 -3.11 -7.55 14.10
CA LYS A 240 -2.12 -8.41 14.75
C LYS A 240 -1.00 -7.63 15.41
N CYS A 241 -0.54 -6.53 14.80
CA CYS A 241 0.46 -5.62 15.39
C CYS A 241 -0.09 -4.83 16.58
N LYS A 242 -1.36 -4.46 16.55
CA LYS A 242 -2.05 -3.57 17.48
C LYS A 242 -3.39 -4.15 17.92
N PRO A 243 -3.39 -5.23 18.74
CA PRO A 243 -4.62 -5.97 19.07
C PRO A 243 -5.70 -5.14 19.75
N ASP A 244 -5.32 -4.10 20.50
CA ASP A 244 -6.26 -3.25 21.24
C ASP A 244 -6.81 -2.08 20.39
N HIS A 245 -6.33 -1.92 19.14
CA HIS A 245 -6.79 -0.83 18.28
C HIS A 245 -8.08 -1.19 17.55
N PHE A 246 -8.91 -0.18 17.37
CA PHE A 246 -10.08 -0.23 16.50
C PHE A 246 -9.65 -0.07 15.04
N ILE A 247 -9.98 -1.05 14.21
CA ILE A 247 -9.59 -1.04 12.80
C ILE A 247 -10.73 -0.48 11.95
N SER A 248 -10.42 0.51 11.13
CA SER A 248 -11.33 1.09 10.15
C SER A 248 -10.72 1.08 8.74
N LEU A 249 -11.54 0.78 7.76
CA LEU A 249 -11.20 0.81 6.35
C LEU A 249 -12.14 1.78 5.64
N VAL A 250 -11.60 2.84 5.04
CA VAL A 250 -12.37 3.86 4.33
C VAL A 250 -12.12 3.76 2.84
N TYR A 251 -13.19 3.61 2.08
CA TYR A 251 -13.18 3.78 0.64
C TYR A 251 -13.76 5.14 0.30
N VAL A 252 -13.08 5.90 -0.53
CA VAL A 252 -13.48 7.24 -0.91
C VAL A 252 -13.41 7.44 -2.43
N VAL A 253 -14.42 8.12 -2.96
CA VAL A 253 -14.51 8.62 -4.33
C VAL A 253 -14.86 10.11 -4.28
N LYS A 254 -14.86 10.79 -5.41
CA LYS A 254 -15.09 12.27 -5.45
C LYS A 254 -16.41 12.74 -4.80
N ASP A 255 -17.46 11.90 -4.86
CA ASP A 255 -18.82 12.30 -4.45
C ASP A 255 -19.35 11.48 -3.26
N ASP A 256 -18.61 10.44 -2.81
CA ASP A 256 -19.09 9.49 -1.80
C ASP A 256 -17.94 8.84 -1.03
N PHE A 257 -18.25 8.29 0.14
CA PHE A 257 -17.34 7.44 0.89
C PHE A 257 -18.09 6.34 1.64
N LYS A 258 -17.37 5.30 2.01
CA LYS A 258 -17.88 4.22 2.84
C LYS A 258 -16.86 3.80 3.88
N ILE A 259 -17.32 3.75 5.13
CA ILE A 259 -16.55 3.29 6.27
C ILE A 259 -16.95 1.84 6.56
N PHE A 260 -15.95 0.98 6.69
CA PHE A 260 -16.11 -0.37 7.19
C PHE A 260 -15.34 -0.51 8.49
N ASP A 261 -15.99 -1.06 9.50
CA ASP A 261 -15.44 -1.41 10.79
C ASP A 261 -16.10 -2.68 11.33
N LYS A 262 -15.71 -3.15 12.51
CA LYS A 262 -16.25 -4.35 13.13
C LYS A 262 -17.75 -4.27 13.44
N ASN A 263 -18.36 -3.08 13.49
CA ASN A 263 -19.78 -2.92 13.83
C ASN A 263 -20.68 -3.07 12.60
N ASN A 264 -20.14 -2.82 11.40
CA ASN A 264 -20.92 -2.84 10.15
C ASN A 264 -20.39 -3.83 9.10
N CYS A 265 -19.27 -4.51 9.37
CA CYS A 265 -18.65 -5.46 8.45
C CYS A 265 -18.14 -6.69 9.22
N GLY A 266 -18.77 -7.84 8.97
CA GLY A 266 -18.39 -9.10 9.61
C GLY A 266 -16.92 -9.50 9.36
N ASP A 267 -16.38 -9.20 8.16
CA ASP A 267 -14.98 -9.49 7.80
C ASP A 267 -13.97 -8.73 8.67
N LEU A 268 -14.38 -7.64 9.33
CA LEU A 268 -13.53 -6.85 10.23
C LEU A 268 -13.69 -7.22 11.72
N GLN A 269 -14.47 -8.23 12.04
CA GLN A 269 -14.49 -8.79 13.37
C GLN A 269 -13.18 -9.50 13.70
N ASP A 270 -12.79 -9.49 14.96
CA ASP A 270 -11.46 -9.94 15.40
C ASP A 270 -11.15 -11.39 14.98
N GLU A 271 -12.14 -12.29 15.04
CA GLU A 271 -12.00 -13.70 14.61
C GLU A 271 -11.74 -13.83 13.10
N ASN A 272 -12.43 -13.03 12.30
CA ASN A 272 -12.24 -13.03 10.84
C ASN A 272 -10.91 -12.38 10.44
N LEU A 273 -10.49 -11.32 11.13
CA LEU A 273 -9.17 -10.72 10.93
C LEU A 273 -8.03 -11.70 11.29
N GLU A 274 -8.19 -12.53 12.33
CA GLU A 274 -7.22 -13.58 12.63
C GLU A 274 -7.13 -14.61 11.47
N ASN A 275 -8.27 -15.00 10.90
CA ASN A 275 -8.30 -15.90 9.73
C ASN A 275 -7.61 -15.27 8.51
N TYR A 276 -7.79 -13.98 8.26
CA TYR A 276 -7.08 -13.27 7.18
C TYR A 276 -5.59 -13.17 7.47
N TYR A 277 -5.18 -12.99 8.73
CA TYR A 277 -3.76 -13.01 9.09
C TYR A 277 -3.12 -14.38 8.83
N GLU A 278 -3.80 -15.47 9.17
CA GLU A 278 -3.32 -16.82 8.86
C GLU A 278 -3.18 -17.07 7.35
N GLN A 279 -4.09 -16.54 6.55
CA GLN A 279 -3.95 -16.57 5.08
C GLN A 279 -2.73 -15.78 4.62
N LEU A 280 -2.49 -14.59 5.20
CA LEU A 280 -1.34 -13.75 4.89
C LEU A 280 -0.04 -14.48 5.17
N VAL A 281 0.11 -15.08 6.35
CA VAL A 281 1.27 -15.89 6.74
C VAL A 281 1.46 -17.09 5.79
N THR A 282 0.36 -17.75 5.41
CA THR A 282 0.41 -18.87 4.46
C THR A 282 0.97 -18.46 3.10
N ILE A 283 0.57 -17.28 2.57
CA ILE A 283 1.09 -16.72 1.32
C ILE A 283 2.60 -16.47 1.45
N PHE A 284 3.02 -15.84 2.54
CA PHE A 284 4.43 -15.50 2.74
C PHE A 284 5.31 -16.74 2.94
N ARG A 285 4.86 -17.71 3.74
CA ARG A 285 5.56 -19.03 3.88
C ARG A 285 5.74 -19.75 2.56
N ARG A 286 4.72 -19.72 1.69
CA ARG A 286 4.82 -20.34 0.37
C ARG A 286 5.92 -19.68 -0.45
N ARG A 287 6.02 -18.36 -0.44
CA ARG A 287 7.08 -17.60 -1.14
C ARG A 287 8.47 -17.88 -0.55
N GLU A 288 8.60 -17.92 0.78
CA GLU A 288 9.86 -18.27 1.43
C GLU A 288 10.31 -19.71 1.09
N ARG A 289 9.40 -20.68 1.11
CA ARG A 289 9.70 -22.05 0.69
C ARG A 289 10.16 -22.13 -0.77
N LEU A 290 9.53 -21.33 -1.62
CA LEU A 290 9.92 -21.23 -3.02
C LEU A 290 11.34 -20.66 -3.17
N MET A 291 11.64 -19.59 -2.44
CA MET A 291 12.99 -19.00 -2.40
C MET A 291 14.02 -19.98 -1.83
N LEU A 292 13.71 -20.70 -0.74
CA LEU A 292 14.60 -21.68 -0.13
C LEU A 292 14.95 -22.85 -1.07
N ARG A 293 14.03 -23.25 -1.94
CA ARG A 293 14.29 -24.30 -2.95
C ARG A 293 15.46 -23.94 -3.85
N TYR A 294 15.69 -22.66 -4.11
CA TYR A 294 16.74 -22.14 -4.97
C TYR A 294 17.91 -21.51 -4.18
N ALA A 295 17.99 -21.73 -2.87
CA ALA A 295 19.00 -21.09 -2.02
C ALA A 295 20.43 -21.39 -2.47
N GLU A 296 20.71 -22.64 -2.85
CA GLU A 296 22.04 -23.11 -3.26
C GLU A 296 22.31 -22.92 -4.77
N GLN A 297 21.27 -22.64 -5.56
CA GLN A 297 21.41 -22.44 -7.01
C GLN A 297 22.04 -21.08 -7.31
N THR A 298 23.19 -21.07 -7.99
CA THR A 298 23.93 -19.85 -8.34
C THR A 298 23.58 -19.30 -9.73
N ASP A 299 23.08 -20.15 -10.62
CA ASP A 299 22.70 -19.79 -11.98
C ASP A 299 21.30 -19.17 -11.96
N LYS A 300 21.25 -17.85 -12.19
CA LYS A 300 19.99 -17.08 -12.20
C LYS A 300 19.07 -17.52 -13.34
N ASP A 301 19.61 -17.79 -14.51
CA ASP A 301 18.80 -18.16 -15.67
C ASP A 301 18.17 -19.54 -15.47
N LYS A 302 18.90 -20.45 -14.82
CA LYS A 302 18.36 -21.75 -14.43
C LYS A 302 17.27 -21.62 -13.38
N ILE A 303 17.46 -20.78 -12.35
CA ILE A 303 16.42 -20.49 -11.33
C ILE A 303 15.15 -19.98 -12.03
N ILE A 304 15.29 -19.02 -12.94
CA ILE A 304 14.16 -18.43 -13.65
C ILE A 304 13.45 -19.52 -14.48
N LYS A 305 14.20 -20.29 -15.25
CA LYS A 305 13.66 -21.35 -16.10
C LYS A 305 12.87 -22.42 -15.31
N GLU A 306 13.37 -22.80 -14.14
CA GLU A 306 12.69 -23.75 -13.27
C GLU A 306 11.46 -23.13 -12.60
N LEU A 307 11.54 -21.86 -12.15
CA LEU A 307 10.39 -21.14 -11.58
C LEU A 307 9.27 -20.91 -12.59
N VAL A 308 9.60 -20.69 -13.87
CA VAL A 308 8.62 -20.56 -14.94
C VAL A 308 7.75 -21.81 -15.05
N GLN A 309 8.33 -23.00 -14.85
CA GLN A 309 7.58 -24.26 -14.90
C GLN A 309 6.68 -24.44 -13.67
N ASP A 310 7.07 -23.90 -12.53
CA ASP A 310 6.34 -24.03 -11.25
C ASP A 310 5.27 -22.95 -11.05
N LEU A 311 5.39 -21.81 -11.71
CA LEU A 311 4.56 -20.62 -11.50
C LEU A 311 3.89 -20.22 -12.80
N ASP A 312 2.59 -20.02 -12.75
CA ASP A 312 1.81 -19.51 -13.87
C ASP A 312 1.78 -17.96 -13.83
N PRO A 313 2.56 -17.24 -14.65
CA PRO A 313 2.59 -15.79 -14.63
C PRO A 313 1.33 -15.22 -15.28
N GLN A 314 0.56 -14.48 -14.51
CA GLN A 314 -0.66 -13.82 -14.98
C GLN A 314 -0.33 -12.44 -15.55
N PHE A 315 0.00 -12.38 -16.84
CA PHE A 315 0.37 -11.11 -17.52
C PHE A 315 -0.79 -10.14 -17.73
N ASP A 316 -2.02 -10.60 -17.60
CA ASP A 316 -3.24 -9.79 -17.62
C ASP A 316 -3.62 -9.22 -16.26
N HIS A 317 -2.86 -9.54 -15.20
CA HIS A 317 -3.11 -9.05 -13.85
C HIS A 317 -2.85 -7.54 -13.74
N ASN A 318 -3.91 -6.75 -13.83
CA ASN A 318 -3.86 -5.29 -13.90
C ASN A 318 -3.08 -4.61 -12.78
N PHE A 319 -3.11 -5.15 -11.57
CA PHE A 319 -2.41 -4.58 -10.42
C PHE A 319 -0.89 -4.73 -10.50
N CYS A 320 -0.41 -5.87 -11.01
CA CYS A 320 1.03 -6.16 -11.08
C CYS A 320 1.70 -5.53 -12.29
N TRP A 321 0.99 -5.49 -13.43
CA TRP A 321 1.54 -5.11 -14.72
C TRP A 321 1.06 -3.75 -15.23
N SER A 322 0.19 -3.06 -14.51
CA SER A 322 -0.23 -1.69 -14.85
C SER A 322 0.92 -0.66 -14.83
N ILE A 323 2.08 -1.12 -14.45
CA ILE A 323 3.30 -0.36 -14.20
C ILE A 323 4.08 -0.02 -15.47
N GLY A 324 3.59 -0.42 -16.63
CA GLY A 324 4.19 -0.07 -17.90
C GLY A 324 4.61 -1.28 -18.75
N SER A 325 4.57 -1.08 -20.04
CA SER A 325 4.82 -2.10 -21.05
C SER A 325 6.22 -2.72 -21.01
N LEU A 326 7.23 -1.98 -20.49
CA LEU A 326 8.61 -2.47 -20.40
C LEU A 326 8.71 -3.72 -19.53
N PHE A 327 8.12 -3.69 -18.33
CA PHE A 327 8.13 -4.83 -17.41
C PHE A 327 7.37 -6.03 -17.97
N VAL A 328 6.24 -5.80 -18.63
CA VAL A 328 5.45 -6.88 -19.23
C VAL A 328 6.20 -7.53 -20.36
N ASN A 329 6.82 -6.76 -21.25
CA ASN A 329 7.58 -7.29 -22.38
C ASN A 329 8.82 -8.04 -21.91
N ASP A 330 9.55 -7.54 -20.95
CA ASP A 330 10.71 -8.23 -20.38
C ASP A 330 10.30 -9.49 -19.62
N ALA A 331 9.18 -9.43 -18.89
CA ALA A 331 8.62 -10.60 -18.25
C ALA A 331 8.25 -11.66 -19.27
N LYS A 332 7.52 -11.31 -20.32
CA LYS A 332 7.15 -12.26 -21.38
C LYS A 332 8.37 -12.91 -22.03
N LYS A 333 9.39 -12.14 -22.36
CA LYS A 333 10.65 -12.69 -22.89
C LYS A 333 11.30 -13.66 -21.92
N LEU A 334 11.37 -13.27 -20.64
CA LEU A 334 11.95 -14.08 -19.58
C LEU A 334 11.20 -15.41 -19.40
N TRP A 335 9.88 -15.36 -19.53
CA TRP A 335 8.98 -16.49 -19.31
C TRP A 335 8.66 -17.27 -20.60
N ASN A 336 9.29 -16.90 -21.72
CA ASN A 336 9.08 -17.52 -23.06
C ASN A 336 7.59 -17.56 -23.47
N CYS A 337 6.84 -16.46 -23.22
CA CYS A 337 5.43 -16.31 -23.57
C CYS A 337 5.24 -15.29 -24.70
#